data_6dee140b7b309aae8798255b34c97dae
#
_entry.id   6dee140b7b309aae8798255b34c97dae
#
_cell.length_a   1.000
_cell.length_b   1.000
_cell.length_c   1.000
_cell.angle_alpha   90.00
_cell.angle_beta   90.00
_cell.angle_gamma   90.00
#
_symmetry.space_group_name_H-M   'P 1'
#
loop_
_entity.id
_entity.type
_entity.pdbx_description
1 polymer ?
#
loop_
_entity_poly.entity_id
_entity_poly.type
_entity_poly.pdbx_seq_one_letter_code
_entity_poly.pdbx_strand_id
1 'polypeptide(L)'
;RDHLVEANRQLDDRRHFMETVLAGVSSGVIGLDGNGKIKVVNNAATDLSSTKAEDAIGRRLDEMVPESADLLSDALSYRSQPIDGQIVLSNGAQRQTVLVRISPQGGGDDDQGYVVTFDDITELLSAQRKAAWSDVARRIAHEIKNPLTPIQLAAERLRRKYEQEITTDPETFVNCTDTIIRQVGDIGRLVDEFSAFARMPAPVMKSEDIVQLTRNSTILFENAHRDISFVSNFITKSGSISCDARQVGQALTNLLQNAVDAIEGRLS
;
A
#
# COMPACT_ATOMS: atom_id res chain seq x y z
N ARG A 1 59.54 -2.11 14.14
CA ARG A 1 58.54 -2.83 14.97
C ARG A 1 57.37 -1.91 15.28
N ASP A 2 57.63 -0.67 15.70
CA ASP A 2 56.58 0.33 16.05
C ASP A 2 55.73 0.75 14.84
N HIS A 3 56.33 0.89 13.65
CA HIS A 3 55.58 1.18 12.42
C HIS A 3 54.60 0.08 12.00
N LEU A 4 54.92 -1.20 12.25
CA LEU A 4 54.04 -2.33 11.94
C LEU A 4 52.87 -2.39 12.92
N VAL A 5 53.08 -2.07 14.19
CA VAL A 5 52.02 -2.01 15.20
C VAL A 5 51.06 -0.86 14.90
N GLU A 6 51.58 0.31 14.55
CA GLU A 6 50.79 1.48 14.19
C GLU A 6 49.99 1.24 12.89
N ALA A 7 50.61 0.64 11.86
CA ALA A 7 49.91 0.29 10.62
C ALA A 7 48.79 -0.75 10.84
N ASN A 8 49.02 -1.76 11.68
CA ASN A 8 47.95 -2.73 12.04
C ASN A 8 46.83 -2.07 12.80
N ARG A 9 47.13 -1.18 13.74
CA ARG A 9 46.09 -0.45 14.49
C ARG A 9 45.24 0.42 13.56
N GLN A 10 45.86 1.16 12.63
CA GLN A 10 45.17 1.96 11.64
C GLN A 10 44.29 1.09 10.70
N LEU A 11 44.73 -0.11 10.34
CA LEU A 11 43.96 -1.05 9.55
C LEU A 11 42.77 -1.59 10.34
N ASP A 12 42.95 -1.93 11.63
CA ASP A 12 41.86 -2.40 12.50
C ASP A 12 40.83 -1.29 12.76
N ASP A 13 41.27 -0.06 13.03
CA ASP A 13 40.40 1.10 13.22
C ASP A 13 39.56 1.38 11.95
N ARG A 14 40.23 1.32 10.77
CA ARG A 14 39.54 1.51 9.48
C ARG A 14 38.56 0.39 9.15
N ARG A 15 38.91 -0.84 9.48
CA ARG A 15 38.04 -2.00 9.31
C ARG A 15 36.80 -1.88 10.21
N HIS A 16 37.00 -1.58 11.47
CA HIS A 16 35.92 -1.42 12.44
C HIS A 16 34.98 -0.24 12.07
N PHE A 17 35.56 0.86 11.60
CA PHE A 17 34.77 1.98 11.07
C PHE A 17 33.92 1.56 9.85
N MET A 18 34.48 0.83 8.89
CA MET A 18 33.75 0.33 7.73
C MET A 18 32.64 -0.64 8.10
N GLU A 19 32.89 -1.56 9.04
CA GLU A 19 31.86 -2.49 9.57
C GLU A 19 30.73 -1.73 10.24
N THR A 20 31.03 -0.70 11.02
CA THR A 20 30.05 0.15 11.69
C THR A 20 29.18 0.93 10.67
N VAL A 21 29.81 1.51 9.66
CA VAL A 21 29.13 2.23 8.58
C VAL A 21 28.20 1.30 7.81
N LEU A 22 28.69 0.13 7.41
CA LEU A 22 27.90 -0.86 6.68
C LEU A 22 26.74 -1.41 7.51
N ALA A 23 26.91 -1.56 8.82
CA ALA A 23 25.85 -1.99 9.72
C ALA A 23 24.76 -0.92 9.92
N GLY A 24 25.12 0.37 9.77
CA GLY A 24 24.18 1.49 9.90
C GLY A 24 23.38 1.81 8.63
N VAL A 25 23.74 1.21 7.48
CA VAL A 25 23.02 1.42 6.22
C VAL A 25 21.79 0.53 6.18
N SER A 26 20.61 1.12 5.93
CA SER A 26 19.34 0.40 5.81
C SER A 26 19.21 -0.40 4.53
N SER A 27 19.95 -0.04 3.49
CA SER A 27 20.03 -0.79 2.23
C SER A 27 20.90 -2.04 2.39
N GLY A 28 20.50 -3.14 1.79
CA GLY A 28 21.37 -4.30 1.68
C GLY A 28 22.60 -3.98 0.82
N VAL A 29 23.80 -4.26 1.31
CA VAL A 29 25.05 -4.05 0.57
C VAL A 29 25.85 -5.33 0.51
N ILE A 30 26.23 -5.73 -0.70
CA ILE A 30 27.04 -6.92 -0.98
C ILE A 30 28.23 -6.53 -1.84
N GLY A 31 29.44 -6.90 -1.43
CA GLY A 31 30.64 -6.82 -2.23
C GLY A 31 30.91 -8.15 -2.94
N LEU A 32 31.11 -8.12 -4.26
CA LEU A 32 31.44 -9.30 -5.07
C LEU A 32 32.86 -9.23 -5.62
N ASP A 33 33.42 -10.40 -5.91
CA ASP A 33 34.63 -10.51 -6.75
C ASP A 33 34.25 -10.43 -8.25
N GLY A 34 35.27 -10.47 -9.11
CA GLY A 34 35.12 -10.43 -10.57
C GLY A 34 34.32 -11.60 -11.18
N ASN A 35 34.05 -12.66 -10.40
CA ASN A 35 33.27 -13.82 -10.80
C ASN A 35 31.84 -13.83 -10.19
N GLY A 36 31.45 -12.79 -9.47
CA GLY A 36 30.15 -12.68 -8.82
C GLY A 36 30.03 -13.42 -7.50
N LYS A 37 31.18 -13.80 -6.87
CA LYS A 37 31.19 -14.40 -5.52
C LYS A 37 31.21 -13.35 -4.44
N ILE A 38 30.45 -13.58 -3.38
CA ILE A 38 30.27 -12.68 -2.23
C ILE A 38 31.52 -12.65 -1.39
N LYS A 39 32.13 -11.46 -1.22
CA LYS A 39 33.27 -11.17 -0.33
C LYS A 39 32.80 -10.49 0.96
N VAL A 40 31.81 -9.64 0.88
CA VAL A 40 31.30 -8.86 2.02
C VAL A 40 29.77 -8.77 1.91
N VAL A 41 29.08 -8.82 3.04
CA VAL A 41 27.63 -8.67 3.14
C VAL A 41 27.30 -7.94 4.45
N ASN A 42 26.38 -6.97 4.40
CA ASN A 42 25.89 -6.31 5.59
C ASN A 42 24.62 -6.97 6.14
N ASN A 43 24.21 -6.60 7.36
CA ASN A 43 23.05 -7.19 8.02
C ASN A 43 21.74 -6.98 7.22
N ALA A 44 21.55 -5.80 6.62
CA ALA A 44 20.36 -5.53 5.83
C ALA A 44 20.22 -6.47 4.62
N ALA A 45 21.32 -6.86 3.96
CA ALA A 45 21.30 -7.81 2.86
C ALA A 45 20.98 -9.26 3.35
N THR A 46 21.46 -9.63 4.53
CA THR A 46 21.14 -10.95 5.12
C THR A 46 19.70 -11.05 5.55
N ASP A 47 19.13 -9.96 6.07
CA ASP A 47 17.72 -9.89 6.46
C ASP A 47 16.79 -10.01 5.24
N LEU A 48 17.13 -9.31 4.14
CA LEU A 48 16.37 -9.38 2.89
C LEU A 48 16.39 -10.77 2.24
N SER A 49 17.52 -11.47 2.29
CA SER A 49 17.68 -12.80 1.68
C SER A 49 17.37 -13.96 2.62
N SER A 50 17.08 -13.68 3.91
CA SER A 50 16.91 -14.68 4.97
C SER A 50 18.10 -15.67 5.08
N THR A 51 19.31 -15.22 4.70
CA THR A 51 20.54 -16.02 4.70
C THR A 51 21.51 -15.45 5.73
N LYS A 52 22.19 -16.31 6.50
CA LYS A 52 23.21 -15.83 7.43
C LYS A 52 24.46 -15.37 6.69
N ALA A 53 25.13 -14.35 7.22
CA ALA A 53 26.35 -13.79 6.61
C ALA A 53 27.44 -14.84 6.39
N GLU A 54 27.62 -15.75 7.35
CA GLU A 54 28.61 -16.82 7.29
C GLU A 54 28.35 -17.80 6.13
N ASP A 55 27.07 -18.06 5.82
CA ASP A 55 26.65 -18.96 4.75
C ASP A 55 26.66 -18.29 3.37
N ALA A 56 26.68 -16.96 3.34
CA ALA A 56 26.67 -16.16 2.11
C ALA A 56 28.07 -15.97 1.52
N ILE A 57 29.09 -15.79 2.37
CA ILE A 57 30.45 -15.50 1.93
C ILE A 57 31.03 -16.67 1.11
N GLY A 58 31.59 -16.36 -0.06
CA GLY A 58 32.20 -17.34 -1.00
C GLY A 58 31.20 -17.98 -1.97
N ARG A 59 29.90 -17.83 -1.75
CA ARG A 59 28.86 -18.28 -2.71
C ARG A 59 28.64 -17.23 -3.79
N ARG A 60 28.03 -17.62 -4.90
CA ARG A 60 27.63 -16.69 -5.94
C ARG A 60 26.36 -15.95 -5.52
N LEU A 61 26.21 -14.70 -6.01
CA LEU A 61 25.05 -13.89 -5.72
C LEU A 61 23.72 -14.54 -6.20
N ASP A 62 23.75 -15.14 -7.39
CA ASP A 62 22.60 -15.84 -7.98
C ASP A 62 22.22 -17.16 -7.27
N GLU A 63 23.11 -17.73 -6.46
CA GLU A 63 22.79 -18.83 -5.55
C GLU A 63 22.09 -18.37 -4.27
N MET A 64 22.39 -17.15 -3.81
CA MET A 64 21.79 -16.53 -2.62
C MET A 64 20.48 -15.83 -2.96
N VAL A 65 20.44 -15.13 -4.08
CA VAL A 65 19.28 -14.37 -4.59
C VAL A 65 19.04 -14.76 -6.05
N PRO A 66 18.34 -15.88 -6.32
CA PRO A 66 18.13 -16.38 -7.68
C PRO A 66 17.50 -15.35 -8.62
N GLU A 67 16.65 -14.48 -8.08
CA GLU A 67 15.97 -13.43 -8.84
C GLU A 67 16.93 -12.37 -9.41
N SER A 68 18.16 -12.32 -8.92
CA SER A 68 19.20 -11.40 -9.41
C SER A 68 20.07 -11.98 -10.52
N ALA A 69 19.85 -13.22 -10.96
CA ALA A 69 20.69 -13.96 -11.90
C ALA A 69 20.92 -13.21 -13.23
N ASP A 70 19.83 -12.69 -13.82
CA ASP A 70 19.90 -11.95 -15.08
C ASP A 70 20.71 -10.66 -14.94
N LEU A 71 20.46 -9.90 -13.85
CA LEU A 71 21.18 -8.66 -13.55
C LEU A 71 22.67 -8.91 -13.32
N LEU A 72 23.01 -10.01 -12.63
CA LEU A 72 24.41 -10.40 -12.42
C LEU A 72 25.07 -10.78 -13.74
N SER A 73 24.38 -11.54 -14.60
CA SER A 73 24.89 -11.92 -15.92
C SER A 73 25.18 -10.71 -16.79
N ASP A 74 24.26 -9.72 -16.79
CA ASP A 74 24.43 -8.47 -17.50
C ASP A 74 25.60 -7.66 -16.95
N ALA A 75 25.73 -7.55 -15.63
CA ALA A 75 26.84 -6.84 -15.00
C ALA A 75 28.23 -7.46 -15.30
N LEU A 76 28.29 -8.78 -15.34
CA LEU A 76 29.51 -9.52 -15.71
C LEU A 76 29.87 -9.36 -17.20
N SER A 77 28.84 -9.16 -18.05
CA SER A 77 29.00 -8.96 -19.48
C SER A 77 29.38 -7.52 -19.84
N TYR A 78 28.75 -6.54 -19.18
CA TYR A 78 28.96 -5.08 -19.37
C TYR A 78 29.85 -4.46 -18.27
N ARG A 79 31.05 -4.93 -18.12
CA ARG A 79 31.97 -4.69 -16.99
C ARG A 79 32.19 -3.24 -16.56
N SER A 80 31.86 -2.25 -17.38
CA SER A 80 32.18 -0.83 -17.13
C SER A 80 31.00 0.05 -16.75
N GLN A 81 29.77 -0.49 -16.72
CA GLN A 81 28.56 0.30 -16.44
C GLN A 81 27.76 -0.29 -15.29
N PRO A 82 27.17 0.56 -14.44
CA PRO A 82 26.25 0.08 -13.43
C PRO A 82 24.98 -0.48 -14.10
N ILE A 83 24.49 -1.61 -13.57
CA ILE A 83 23.23 -2.25 -14.01
C ILE A 83 22.22 -2.05 -12.89
N ASP A 84 21.07 -1.51 -13.25
CA ASP A 84 19.92 -1.33 -12.34
C ASP A 84 18.77 -2.24 -12.76
N GLY A 85 18.08 -2.82 -11.79
CA GLY A 85 16.90 -3.61 -12.06
C GLY A 85 16.01 -3.76 -10.84
N GLN A 86 14.77 -4.18 -11.06
CA GLN A 86 13.83 -4.49 -9.99
C GLN A 86 13.59 -5.99 -9.94
N ILE A 87 13.69 -6.56 -8.74
CA ILE A 87 13.37 -7.96 -8.49
C ILE A 87 12.26 -8.05 -7.44
N VAL A 88 11.55 -9.17 -7.43
CA VAL A 88 10.54 -9.46 -6.41
C VAL A 88 11.02 -10.61 -5.56
N LEU A 89 11.35 -10.31 -4.30
CA LEU A 89 11.70 -11.31 -3.32
C LEU A 89 10.44 -11.84 -2.63
N SER A 90 10.37 -13.14 -2.44
CA SER A 90 9.25 -13.81 -1.78
C SER A 90 9.73 -14.52 -0.51
N ASN A 91 9.50 -13.89 0.65
CA ASN A 91 9.79 -14.48 1.95
C ASN A 91 8.48 -14.98 2.58
N GLY A 92 8.14 -16.25 2.33
CA GLY A 92 6.88 -16.82 2.79
C GLY A 92 5.65 -16.12 2.20
N ALA A 93 4.83 -15.48 3.05
CA ALA A 93 3.62 -14.77 2.63
C ALA A 93 3.88 -13.31 2.18
N GLN A 94 5.06 -12.76 2.43
CA GLN A 94 5.40 -11.38 2.08
C GLN A 94 6.15 -11.33 0.75
N ARG A 95 5.70 -10.42 -0.12
CA ARG A 95 6.38 -10.07 -1.35
C ARG A 95 6.99 -8.68 -1.20
N GLN A 96 8.28 -8.57 -1.44
CA GLN A 96 9.02 -7.31 -1.41
C GLN A 96 9.52 -6.99 -2.82
N THR A 97 9.32 -5.75 -3.26
CA THR A 97 9.92 -5.26 -4.51
C THR A 97 11.22 -4.54 -4.15
N VAL A 98 12.31 -5.06 -4.63
CA VAL A 98 13.66 -4.59 -4.31
C VAL A 98 14.31 -4.00 -5.56
N LEU A 99 14.79 -2.77 -5.44
CA LEU A 99 15.64 -2.16 -6.45
C LEU A 99 17.07 -2.69 -6.24
N VAL A 100 17.63 -3.34 -7.24
CA VAL A 100 18.99 -3.85 -7.25
C VAL A 100 19.85 -2.99 -8.15
N ARG A 101 20.98 -2.55 -7.64
CA ARG A 101 22.01 -1.86 -8.43
C ARG A 101 23.31 -2.60 -8.28
N ILE A 102 23.91 -2.99 -9.41
CA ILE A 102 25.23 -3.63 -9.47
C ILE A 102 26.20 -2.65 -10.11
N SER A 103 27.15 -2.17 -9.34
CA SER A 103 28.13 -1.17 -9.78
C SER A 103 29.52 -1.79 -9.81
N PRO A 104 30.31 -1.62 -10.89
CA PRO A 104 31.70 -2.08 -10.92
C PRO A 104 32.53 -1.29 -9.92
N GLN A 105 33.39 -1.97 -9.18
CA GLN A 105 34.36 -1.36 -8.30
C GLN A 105 35.68 -1.15 -9.10
N GLY A 106 36.08 0.11 -9.26
CA GLY A 106 37.28 0.45 -10.00
C GLY A 106 38.52 -0.09 -9.33
N GLY A 107 39.22 -0.94 -10.03
CA GLY A 107 40.55 -1.46 -9.80
C GLY A 107 41.06 -1.92 -11.16
N GLY A 108 42.38 -1.87 -11.45
CA GLY A 108 42.89 -2.25 -12.76
C GLY A 108 42.45 -3.65 -13.20
N ASP A 109 42.69 -4.00 -14.43
CA ASP A 109 42.15 -5.16 -15.18
C ASP A 109 42.10 -6.54 -14.45
N ASP A 110 42.87 -6.73 -13.37
CA ASP A 110 43.05 -8.00 -12.68
C ASP A 110 42.27 -8.15 -11.35
N ASP A 111 41.71 -7.08 -10.79
CA ASP A 111 40.95 -7.13 -9.48
C ASP A 111 39.65 -6.38 -9.54
N GLN A 112 38.89 -6.55 -10.61
CA GLN A 112 37.59 -5.95 -10.79
C GLN A 112 36.56 -6.66 -9.91
N GLY A 113 36.00 -5.94 -8.92
CA GLY A 113 34.90 -6.38 -8.11
C GLY A 113 33.59 -5.64 -8.46
N TYR A 114 32.52 -5.97 -7.78
CA TYR A 114 31.25 -5.28 -7.90
C TYR A 114 30.69 -4.97 -6.52
N VAL A 115 29.99 -3.86 -6.42
CA VAL A 115 29.15 -3.53 -5.25
C VAL A 115 27.69 -3.64 -5.67
N VAL A 116 26.95 -4.44 -4.95
CA VAL A 116 25.50 -4.63 -5.16
C VAL A 116 24.76 -3.98 -4.01
N THR A 117 23.78 -3.13 -4.33
CA THR A 117 22.86 -2.57 -3.34
C THR A 117 21.44 -3.07 -3.57
N PHE A 118 20.74 -3.31 -2.47
CA PHE A 118 19.36 -3.76 -2.43
C PHE A 118 18.52 -2.78 -1.62
N ASP A 119 17.62 -2.08 -2.28
CA ASP A 119 16.70 -1.13 -1.65
C ASP A 119 15.28 -1.65 -1.69
N ASP A 120 14.65 -1.89 -0.55
CA ASP A 120 13.23 -2.24 -0.49
C ASP A 120 12.39 -1.00 -0.85
N ILE A 121 11.79 -1.04 -2.03
CA ILE A 121 10.94 0.02 -2.56
C ILE A 121 9.45 -0.32 -2.51
N THR A 122 9.06 -1.37 -1.78
CA THR A 122 7.68 -1.88 -1.72
C THR A 122 6.71 -0.80 -1.25
N GLU A 123 7.03 -0.15 -0.13
CA GLU A 123 6.19 0.92 0.42
C GLU A 123 6.15 2.14 -0.50
N LEU A 124 7.28 2.52 -1.10
CA LEU A 124 7.36 3.64 -2.05
C LEU A 124 6.47 3.41 -3.25
N LEU A 125 6.56 2.23 -3.88
CA LEU A 125 5.72 1.86 -5.03
C LEU A 125 4.23 1.76 -4.66
N SER A 126 3.93 1.24 -3.48
CA SER A 126 2.56 1.20 -2.95
C SER A 126 1.98 2.60 -2.76
N ALA A 127 2.76 3.51 -2.17
CA ALA A 127 2.37 4.91 -1.98
C ALA A 127 2.16 5.64 -3.33
N GLN A 128 3.07 5.45 -4.29
CA GLN A 128 2.94 6.02 -5.63
C GLN A 128 1.69 5.50 -6.35
N ARG A 129 1.44 4.18 -6.31
CA ARG A 129 0.23 3.59 -6.91
C ARG A 129 -1.04 4.13 -6.28
N LYS A 130 -1.08 4.26 -4.94
CA LYS A 130 -2.22 4.84 -4.22
C LYS A 130 -2.46 6.29 -4.61
N ALA A 131 -1.40 7.10 -4.71
CA ALA A 131 -1.51 8.49 -5.12
C ALA A 131 -2.04 8.63 -6.55
N ALA A 132 -1.47 7.90 -7.50
CA ALA A 132 -1.91 7.88 -8.90
C ALA A 132 -3.37 7.42 -9.02
N TRP A 133 -3.74 6.36 -8.28
CA TRP A 133 -5.12 5.85 -8.25
C TRP A 133 -6.10 6.88 -7.70
N SER A 134 -5.72 7.60 -6.64
CA SER A 134 -6.57 8.64 -6.04
C SER A 134 -6.91 9.77 -7.03
N ASP A 135 -5.93 10.20 -7.82
CA ASP A 135 -6.14 11.24 -8.83
C ASP A 135 -7.04 10.76 -9.98
N VAL A 136 -6.83 9.54 -10.45
CA VAL A 136 -7.66 8.92 -11.49
C VAL A 136 -9.10 8.76 -11.00
N ALA A 137 -9.29 8.21 -9.81
CA ALA A 137 -10.63 8.00 -9.24
C ALA A 137 -11.39 9.32 -9.03
N ARG A 138 -10.71 10.37 -8.58
CA ARG A 138 -11.29 11.71 -8.46
C ARG A 138 -11.76 12.24 -9.80
N ARG A 139 -10.94 12.12 -10.83
CA ARG A 139 -11.26 12.56 -12.19
C ARG A 139 -12.46 11.78 -12.74
N ILE A 140 -12.45 10.46 -12.63
CA ILE A 140 -13.57 9.60 -13.05
C ILE A 140 -14.86 9.98 -12.31
N ALA A 141 -14.80 10.20 -11.00
CA ALA A 141 -15.96 10.61 -10.21
C ALA A 141 -16.56 11.92 -10.72
N HIS A 142 -15.73 12.92 -11.02
CA HIS A 142 -16.20 14.18 -11.62
C HIS A 142 -16.78 13.98 -13.02
N GLU A 143 -16.13 13.20 -13.86
CA GLU A 143 -16.59 12.94 -15.24
C GLU A 143 -17.92 12.15 -15.27
N ILE A 144 -18.16 11.26 -14.28
CA ILE A 144 -19.46 10.56 -14.16
C ILE A 144 -20.52 11.48 -13.57
N LYS A 145 -20.23 12.29 -12.57
CA LYS A 145 -21.21 13.22 -11.99
C LYS A 145 -21.72 14.28 -12.97
N ASN A 146 -20.86 14.72 -13.88
CA ASN A 146 -21.18 15.74 -14.87
C ASN A 146 -22.44 15.41 -15.69
N PRO A 147 -22.62 14.20 -16.28
CA PRO A 147 -23.84 13.85 -16.98
C PRO A 147 -25.00 13.47 -16.03
N LEU A 148 -24.75 12.98 -14.82
CA LEU A 148 -25.80 12.54 -13.90
C LEU A 148 -26.63 13.71 -13.39
N THR A 149 -25.99 14.82 -13.01
CA THR A 149 -26.68 16.01 -12.48
C THR A 149 -27.72 16.57 -13.47
N PRO A 150 -27.43 16.81 -14.76
CA PRO A 150 -28.44 17.27 -15.70
C PRO A 150 -29.53 16.24 -15.99
N ILE A 151 -29.22 14.93 -15.95
CA ILE A 151 -30.23 13.87 -16.12
C ILE A 151 -31.23 13.90 -14.94
N GLN A 152 -30.74 13.99 -13.72
CA GLN A 152 -31.58 14.10 -12.52
C GLN A 152 -32.47 15.32 -12.59
N LEU A 153 -31.89 16.51 -12.85
CA LEU A 153 -32.64 17.76 -12.95
C LEU A 153 -33.68 17.72 -14.07
N ALA A 154 -33.38 17.07 -15.21
CA ALA A 154 -34.34 16.91 -16.31
C ALA A 154 -35.51 16.02 -15.89
N ALA A 155 -35.24 14.89 -15.22
CA ALA A 155 -36.31 14.00 -14.73
C ALA A 155 -37.18 14.68 -13.67
N GLU A 156 -36.59 15.36 -12.70
CA GLU A 156 -37.31 16.15 -11.68
C GLU A 156 -38.13 17.27 -12.30
N ARG A 157 -37.61 17.96 -13.33
CA ARG A 157 -38.33 19.01 -14.04
C ARG A 157 -39.49 18.44 -14.86
N LEU A 158 -39.32 17.31 -15.54
CA LEU A 158 -40.38 16.62 -16.26
C LEU A 158 -41.50 16.22 -15.29
N ARG A 159 -41.16 15.57 -14.18
CA ARG A 159 -42.13 15.17 -13.14
C ARG A 159 -42.93 16.37 -12.66
N ARG A 160 -42.23 17.41 -12.14
CA ARG A 160 -42.91 18.58 -11.57
C ARG A 160 -43.79 19.34 -12.57
N LYS A 161 -43.41 19.34 -13.87
CA LYS A 161 -44.17 20.09 -14.88
C LYS A 161 -45.37 19.32 -15.41
N TYR A 162 -45.22 18.01 -15.64
CA TYR A 162 -46.18 17.24 -16.40
C TYR A 162 -46.98 16.23 -15.56
N GLU A 163 -46.70 16.06 -14.28
CA GLU A 163 -47.41 15.10 -13.39
C GLU A 163 -48.92 15.34 -13.36
N GLN A 164 -49.36 16.61 -13.43
CA GLN A 164 -50.77 16.98 -13.45
C GLN A 164 -51.40 17.10 -14.87
N GLU A 165 -50.54 17.18 -15.90
CA GLU A 165 -50.98 17.34 -17.28
C GLU A 165 -51.18 16.01 -18.00
N ILE A 166 -50.51 14.94 -17.55
CA ILE A 166 -50.62 13.60 -18.13
C ILE A 166 -51.84 12.90 -17.57
N THR A 167 -52.85 12.77 -18.43
CA THR A 167 -54.11 12.09 -18.10
C THR A 167 -54.17 10.67 -18.65
N THR A 168 -53.40 10.34 -19.65
CA THR A 168 -53.32 8.99 -20.22
C THR A 168 -52.15 8.25 -19.53
N ASP A 169 -52.46 7.40 -18.58
CA ASP A 169 -51.52 6.59 -17.80
C ASP A 169 -50.52 7.41 -16.95
N PRO A 170 -51.03 8.27 -16.02
CA PRO A 170 -50.19 9.09 -15.15
C PRO A 170 -49.31 8.24 -14.22
N GLU A 171 -49.73 7.06 -13.83
CA GLU A 171 -49.04 6.18 -12.91
C GLU A 171 -47.69 5.68 -13.53
N THR A 172 -47.74 5.26 -14.78
CA THR A 172 -46.52 4.86 -15.50
C THR A 172 -45.52 6.03 -15.64
N PHE A 173 -46.03 7.24 -15.91
CA PHE A 173 -45.16 8.43 -16.00
C PHE A 173 -44.45 8.73 -14.67
N VAL A 174 -45.18 8.72 -13.56
CA VAL A 174 -44.63 8.96 -12.23
C VAL A 174 -43.63 7.85 -11.88
N ASN A 175 -43.97 6.58 -12.07
CA ASN A 175 -43.09 5.46 -11.77
C ASN A 175 -41.80 5.50 -12.59
N CYS A 176 -41.86 5.85 -13.87
CA CYS A 176 -40.69 5.98 -14.72
C CYS A 176 -39.78 7.14 -14.27
N THR A 177 -40.34 8.31 -14.00
CA THR A 177 -39.57 9.48 -13.55
C THR A 177 -38.92 9.25 -12.18
N ASP A 178 -39.66 8.64 -11.23
CA ASP A 178 -39.13 8.26 -9.92
C ASP A 178 -38.01 7.22 -10.00
N THR A 179 -38.19 6.26 -10.90
CA THR A 179 -37.13 5.27 -11.14
C THR A 179 -35.85 5.93 -11.67
N ILE A 180 -35.95 6.87 -12.62
CA ILE A 180 -34.81 7.61 -13.14
C ILE A 180 -34.14 8.43 -12.03
N ILE A 181 -34.90 9.19 -11.25
CA ILE A 181 -34.38 10.03 -10.17
C ILE A 181 -33.66 9.17 -9.13
N ARG A 182 -34.27 8.06 -8.72
CA ARG A 182 -33.69 7.13 -7.76
C ARG A 182 -32.39 6.50 -8.30
N GLN A 183 -32.40 5.95 -9.51
CA GLN A 183 -31.22 5.31 -10.09
C GLN A 183 -30.05 6.28 -10.30
N VAL A 184 -30.34 7.50 -10.74
CA VAL A 184 -29.31 8.54 -10.87
C VAL A 184 -28.74 8.92 -9.49
N GLY A 185 -29.59 9.01 -8.47
CA GLY A 185 -29.16 9.26 -7.10
C GLY A 185 -28.31 8.12 -6.54
N ASP A 186 -28.66 6.87 -6.82
CA ASP A 186 -27.90 5.68 -6.41
C ASP A 186 -26.52 5.65 -7.06
N ILE A 187 -26.44 5.88 -8.37
CA ILE A 187 -25.16 5.99 -9.09
C ILE A 187 -24.32 7.15 -8.51
N GLY A 188 -24.95 8.29 -8.21
CA GLY A 188 -24.28 9.43 -7.57
C GLY A 188 -23.63 9.06 -6.24
N ARG A 189 -24.35 8.32 -5.37
CA ARG A 189 -23.81 7.81 -4.10
C ARG A 189 -22.65 6.84 -4.29
N LEU A 190 -22.78 5.87 -5.20
CA LEU A 190 -21.70 4.93 -5.52
C LEU A 190 -20.43 5.64 -6.00
N VAL A 191 -20.58 6.68 -6.82
CA VAL A 191 -19.46 7.48 -7.30
C VAL A 191 -18.80 8.27 -6.16
N ASP A 192 -19.58 8.78 -5.20
CA ASP A 192 -19.06 9.46 -4.02
C ASP A 192 -18.29 8.51 -3.12
N GLU A 193 -18.82 7.32 -2.85
CA GLU A 193 -18.17 6.28 -2.07
C GLU A 193 -16.87 5.81 -2.73
N PHE A 194 -16.90 5.58 -4.04
CA PHE A 194 -15.71 5.24 -4.83
C PHE A 194 -14.62 6.31 -4.70
N SER A 195 -15.00 7.59 -4.85
CA SER A 195 -14.06 8.72 -4.72
C SER A 195 -13.53 8.86 -3.28
N ALA A 196 -14.34 8.59 -2.27
CA ALA A 196 -13.93 8.61 -0.86
C ALA A 196 -12.95 7.46 -0.55
N PHE A 197 -13.22 6.26 -1.07
CA PHE A 197 -12.34 5.10 -0.94
C PHE A 197 -10.96 5.36 -1.57
N ALA A 198 -10.94 5.92 -2.79
CA ALA A 198 -9.68 6.22 -3.50
C ALA A 198 -8.83 7.28 -2.77
N ARG A 199 -9.46 8.16 -1.99
CA ARG A 199 -8.78 9.21 -1.20
C ARG A 199 -8.40 8.77 0.21
N MET A 200 -8.61 7.51 0.55
CA MET A 200 -8.36 7.04 1.91
C MET A 200 -6.89 7.29 2.31
N PRO A 201 -6.63 8.20 3.27
CA PRO A 201 -5.26 8.48 3.70
C PRO A 201 -4.66 7.26 4.40
N ALA A 202 -3.34 7.21 4.47
CA ALA A 202 -2.65 6.18 5.23
C ALA A 202 -3.20 6.13 6.67
N PRO A 203 -3.38 4.93 7.25
CA PRO A 203 -3.90 4.80 8.60
C PRO A 203 -2.95 5.44 9.62
N VAL A 204 -3.51 6.22 10.54
CA VAL A 204 -2.78 6.78 11.68
C VAL A 204 -3.00 5.85 12.86
N MET A 205 -2.07 4.91 13.04
CA MET A 205 -2.16 3.91 14.11
C MET A 205 -1.93 4.56 15.47
N LYS A 206 -2.92 4.42 16.36
CA LYS A 206 -2.86 4.87 17.76
C LYS A 206 -3.45 3.81 18.66
N SER A 207 -3.08 3.85 19.95
CA SER A 207 -3.73 3.01 20.96
C SER A 207 -5.12 3.57 21.24
N GLU A 208 -6.15 2.86 20.81
CA GLU A 208 -7.55 3.29 20.91
C GLU A 208 -8.38 2.23 21.66
N ASP A 209 -9.43 2.65 22.33
CA ASP A 209 -10.38 1.73 22.97
C ASP A 209 -11.47 1.31 21.95
N ILE A 210 -11.36 0.09 21.43
CA ILE A 210 -12.30 -0.45 20.45
C ILE A 210 -13.74 -0.55 20.98
N VAL A 211 -13.91 -0.81 22.28
CA VAL A 211 -15.22 -0.88 22.91
C VAL A 211 -15.90 0.50 22.89
N GLN A 212 -15.14 1.54 23.21
CA GLN A 212 -15.64 2.92 23.17
C GLN A 212 -15.97 3.37 21.74
N LEU A 213 -15.11 3.04 20.75
CA LEU A 213 -15.36 3.33 19.33
C LEU A 213 -16.64 2.66 18.84
N THR A 214 -16.81 1.38 19.16
CA THR A 214 -18.02 0.63 18.77
C THR A 214 -19.27 1.19 19.43
N ARG A 215 -19.19 1.50 20.72
CA ARG A 215 -20.30 2.09 21.47
C ARG A 215 -20.74 3.44 20.89
N ASN A 216 -19.77 4.30 20.57
CA ASN A 216 -20.06 5.62 19.99
C ASN A 216 -20.76 5.49 18.62
N SER A 217 -20.32 4.56 17.77
CA SER A 217 -20.94 4.29 16.47
C SER A 217 -22.36 3.75 16.65
N THR A 218 -22.58 2.80 17.57
CA THR A 218 -23.90 2.21 17.81
C THR A 218 -24.91 3.23 18.32
N ILE A 219 -24.53 4.09 19.26
CA ILE A 219 -25.41 5.15 19.81
C ILE A 219 -25.92 6.09 18.71
N LEU A 220 -25.07 6.42 17.72
CA LEU A 220 -25.49 7.27 16.61
C LEU A 220 -26.63 6.62 15.79
N PHE A 221 -26.52 5.33 15.50
CA PHE A 221 -27.52 4.58 14.76
C PHE A 221 -28.80 4.35 15.59
N GLU A 222 -28.68 4.04 16.87
CA GLU A 222 -29.80 3.88 17.80
C GLU A 222 -30.66 5.16 17.89
N ASN A 223 -30.02 6.33 17.91
CA ASN A 223 -30.73 7.61 17.92
C ASN A 223 -31.38 7.95 16.56
N ALA A 224 -30.80 7.51 15.45
CA ALA A 224 -31.31 7.77 14.12
C ALA A 224 -32.47 6.84 13.72
N HIS A 225 -32.45 5.58 14.19
CA HIS A 225 -33.42 4.52 13.83
C HIS A 225 -34.16 4.00 15.07
N ARG A 226 -35.07 4.79 15.60
CA ARG A 226 -35.82 4.51 16.84
C ARG A 226 -36.76 3.31 16.75
N ASP A 227 -37.12 2.90 15.56
CA ASP A 227 -37.94 1.75 15.21
C ASP A 227 -37.18 0.43 15.18
N ILE A 228 -35.84 0.49 15.23
CA ILE A 228 -34.93 -0.68 15.27
C ILE A 228 -34.40 -0.84 16.68
N SER A 229 -34.46 -2.04 17.23
CA SER A 229 -33.88 -2.37 18.54
C SER A 229 -32.42 -2.78 18.39
N PHE A 230 -31.49 -1.97 18.93
CA PHE A 230 -30.07 -2.26 18.95
C PHE A 230 -29.69 -2.94 20.28
N VAL A 231 -29.12 -4.13 20.21
CA VAL A 231 -28.62 -4.86 21.38
C VAL A 231 -27.11 -4.96 21.32
N SER A 232 -26.44 -4.29 22.25
CA SER A 232 -24.98 -4.30 22.35
C SER A 232 -24.53 -5.22 23.48
N ASN A 233 -23.76 -6.25 23.15
CA ASN A 233 -23.19 -7.17 24.14
C ASN A 233 -21.65 -7.10 24.08
N PHE A 234 -21.03 -6.48 25.08
CA PHE A 234 -19.59 -6.36 25.18
C PHE A 234 -19.04 -7.32 26.26
N ILE A 235 -18.16 -8.24 25.85
CA ILE A 235 -17.54 -9.22 26.77
C ILE A 235 -16.60 -8.52 27.76
N THR A 236 -16.00 -7.38 27.34
CA THR A 236 -15.07 -6.58 28.15
C THR A 236 -15.58 -5.14 28.28
N LYS A 237 -15.16 -4.45 29.36
CA LYS A 237 -15.51 -3.02 29.57
C LYS A 237 -14.62 -2.07 28.76
N SER A 238 -13.42 -2.50 28.38
CA SER A 238 -12.44 -1.75 27.58
C SER A 238 -11.53 -2.73 26.84
N GLY A 239 -11.03 -2.34 25.68
CA GLY A 239 -10.11 -3.12 24.87
C GLY A 239 -9.18 -2.22 24.08
N SER A 240 -7.91 -2.08 24.52
CA SER A 240 -6.92 -1.26 23.81
C SER A 240 -6.34 -2.02 22.62
N ILE A 241 -6.45 -1.45 21.43
CA ILE A 241 -5.85 -1.95 20.20
C ILE A 241 -5.12 -0.82 19.45
N SER A 242 -4.11 -1.16 18.68
CA SER A 242 -3.47 -0.21 17.76
C SER A 242 -4.27 -0.14 16.47
N CYS A 243 -4.98 0.97 16.24
CA CYS A 243 -5.80 1.17 15.05
C CYS A 243 -5.94 2.66 14.70
N ASP A 244 -6.46 2.93 13.49
CA ASP A 244 -6.96 4.26 13.12
C ASP A 244 -8.44 4.36 13.48
N ALA A 245 -8.76 5.15 14.51
CA ALA A 245 -10.12 5.32 15.02
C ALA A 245 -11.12 5.77 13.94
N ARG A 246 -10.68 6.60 13.00
CA ARG A 246 -11.53 7.10 11.90
C ARG A 246 -11.86 5.98 10.91
N GLN A 247 -10.87 5.15 10.51
CA GLN A 247 -11.11 4.05 9.58
C GLN A 247 -11.97 2.95 10.21
N VAL A 248 -11.72 2.63 11.48
CA VAL A 248 -12.56 1.68 12.24
C VAL A 248 -14.00 2.23 12.38
N GLY A 249 -14.15 3.50 12.73
CA GLY A 249 -15.46 4.16 12.79
C GLY A 249 -16.22 4.11 11.45
N GLN A 250 -15.52 4.36 10.35
CA GLN A 250 -16.09 4.24 9.00
C GLN A 250 -16.56 2.80 8.70
N ALA A 251 -15.75 1.80 9.03
CA ALA A 251 -16.11 0.39 8.83
C ALA A 251 -17.34 0.00 9.66
N LEU A 252 -17.40 0.42 10.93
CA LEU A 252 -18.54 0.19 11.81
C LEU A 252 -19.81 0.87 11.27
N THR A 253 -19.71 2.11 10.82
CA THR A 253 -20.81 2.86 10.20
C THR A 253 -21.36 2.12 8.97
N ASN A 254 -20.47 1.66 8.07
CA ASN A 254 -20.89 0.93 6.88
C ASN A 254 -21.60 -0.39 7.23
N LEU A 255 -21.09 -1.14 8.22
CA LEU A 255 -21.70 -2.39 8.67
C LEU A 255 -23.09 -2.15 9.31
N LEU A 256 -23.20 -1.13 10.15
CA LEU A 256 -24.47 -0.77 10.78
C LEU A 256 -25.48 -0.28 9.76
N GLN A 257 -25.06 0.53 8.77
CA GLN A 257 -25.94 0.98 7.69
C GLN A 257 -26.45 -0.19 6.85
N ASN A 258 -25.56 -1.11 6.47
CA ASN A 258 -25.96 -2.32 5.73
C ASN A 258 -26.99 -3.15 6.50
N ALA A 259 -26.82 -3.26 7.82
CA ALA A 259 -27.77 -3.98 8.67
C ALA A 259 -29.14 -3.28 8.72
N VAL A 260 -29.17 -1.95 8.86
CA VAL A 260 -30.39 -1.14 8.84
C VAL A 260 -31.10 -1.27 7.48
N ASP A 261 -30.35 -1.12 6.38
CA ASP A 261 -30.88 -1.23 5.02
C ASP A 261 -31.49 -2.61 4.75
N ALA A 262 -30.87 -3.68 5.28
CA ALA A 262 -31.38 -5.04 5.18
C ALA A 262 -32.69 -5.23 5.97
N ILE A 263 -32.80 -4.64 7.16
CA ILE A 263 -34.01 -4.69 8.00
C ILE A 263 -35.15 -3.89 7.35
N GLU A 264 -34.87 -2.73 6.80
CA GLU A 264 -35.84 -1.88 6.12
C GLU A 264 -36.26 -2.42 4.72
N GLY A 265 -35.68 -3.55 4.29
CA GLY A 265 -35.94 -4.14 2.97
C GLY A 265 -35.35 -3.33 1.80
N ARG A 266 -34.43 -2.45 2.08
CA ARG A 266 -33.65 -1.69 1.08
C ARG A 266 -32.42 -2.50 0.65
N LEU A 267 -32.67 -3.72 0.22
CA LEU A 267 -31.63 -4.49 -0.46
C LEU A 267 -31.43 -3.88 -1.85
N SER A 268 -30.28 -3.32 -2.05
CA SER A 268 -29.81 -2.85 -3.37
C SER A 268 -29.57 -4.00 -4.33
#